data_39c616a0629da0606af06e6830e45b0e
#
_entry.id   39c616a0629da0606af06e6830e45b0e
#
_cell.length_a   1.000
_cell.length_b   1.000
_cell.length_c   1.000
_cell.angle_alpha   90.00
_cell.angle_beta   90.00
_cell.angle_gamma   90.00
#
_symmetry.space_group_name_H-M   'P 1'
#
loop_
_entity.id
_entity.type
_entity.pdbx_description
1 polymer ?
#
loop_
_entity_poly.entity_id
_entity_poly.type
_entity_poly.pdbx_seq_one_letter_code
_entity_poly.pdbx_strand_id
1 'polypeptide(L)'
;MLRTVALASSLMARVELTFESTLSAPRERVWEWITSVDGFPREFWPILRMTVPRHITNLRDLDFEPGKPLFSSWVLLFGVLPIDHWKLTLVRLEAGTGFLEQSPTLSMRLWRHERTLSDHAGGTILTDRLTFEPRLATPLARWFIHTVFVHRHAVLRRHLA
;
A
#
# COMPACT_ATOMS: atom_id res chain seq x y z
N MET A 1 -1.39 14.92 -36.72
CA MET A 1 -0.30 14.47 -35.83
C MET A 1 -0.42 14.91 -34.36
N LEU A 2 -1.21 15.92 -34.02
CA LEU A 2 -1.37 16.44 -32.64
C LEU A 2 -2.26 15.63 -31.69
N ARG A 3 -3.16 14.79 -32.22
CA ARG A 3 -4.07 13.98 -31.37
C ARG A 3 -3.43 12.75 -30.72
N THR A 4 -2.40 12.18 -31.34
CA THR A 4 -1.74 10.96 -30.84
C THR A 4 -0.83 11.26 -29.64
N VAL A 5 -0.18 12.42 -29.60
CA VAL A 5 0.70 12.83 -28.49
C VAL A 5 -0.11 13.17 -27.24
N ALA A 6 -1.28 13.80 -27.38
CA ALA A 6 -2.14 14.13 -26.25
C ALA A 6 -2.77 12.88 -25.59
N LEU A 7 -3.11 11.86 -26.39
CA LEU A 7 -3.60 10.58 -25.89
C LEU A 7 -2.51 9.79 -25.14
N ALA A 8 -1.28 9.79 -25.64
CA ALA A 8 -0.16 9.14 -24.97
C ALA A 8 0.21 9.81 -23.63
N SER A 9 0.14 11.14 -23.56
CA SER A 9 0.33 11.89 -22.31
C SER A 9 -0.76 11.61 -21.28
N SER A 10 -2.01 11.46 -21.71
CA SER A 10 -3.13 11.10 -20.82
C SER A 10 -3.06 9.67 -20.30
N LEU A 11 -2.45 8.74 -21.06
CA LEU A 11 -2.28 7.34 -20.67
C LEU A 11 -1.19 7.12 -19.63
N MET A 12 -0.32 8.09 -19.40
CA MET A 12 0.84 8.02 -18.49
C MET A 12 0.80 9.09 -17.39
N ALA A 13 -0.39 9.54 -17.00
CA ALA A 13 -0.55 10.58 -16.00
C ALA A 13 -0.31 10.05 -14.57
N ARG A 14 0.15 10.95 -13.70
CA ARG A 14 0.19 10.74 -12.25
C ARG A 14 -1.23 10.57 -11.73
N VAL A 15 -1.44 9.57 -10.86
CA VAL A 15 -2.70 9.27 -10.21
C VAL A 15 -2.56 9.53 -8.72
N GLU A 16 -3.57 10.18 -8.13
CA GLU A 16 -3.69 10.37 -6.69
C GLU A 16 -5.01 9.76 -6.23
N LEU A 17 -4.97 8.94 -5.17
CA LEU A 17 -6.13 8.33 -4.54
C LEU A 17 -6.03 8.50 -3.02
N THR A 18 -7.16 8.70 -2.37
CA THR A 18 -7.25 8.75 -0.90
C THR A 18 -8.36 7.83 -0.44
N PHE A 19 -8.07 7.05 0.60
CA PHE A 19 -9.03 6.16 1.25
C PHE A 19 -9.00 6.41 2.75
N GLU A 20 -10.16 6.33 3.40
CA GLU A 20 -10.28 6.52 4.83
C GLU A 20 -11.21 5.47 5.43
N SER A 21 -10.88 5.02 6.62
CA SER A 21 -11.73 4.13 7.43
C SER A 21 -11.72 4.55 8.89
N THR A 22 -12.91 4.63 9.47
CA THR A 22 -13.09 4.72 10.92
C THR A 22 -13.13 3.30 11.46
N LEU A 23 -12.26 3.01 12.44
CA LEU A 23 -12.08 1.71 13.07
C LEU A 23 -12.41 1.86 14.56
N SER A 24 -13.11 0.88 15.15
CA SER A 24 -13.42 0.91 16.59
C SER A 24 -12.23 0.50 17.46
N ALA A 25 -11.23 -0.17 16.87
CA ALA A 25 -10.03 -0.56 17.57
C ALA A 25 -9.18 0.67 17.98
N PRO A 26 -8.53 0.62 19.17
CA PRO A 26 -7.59 1.65 19.58
C PRO A 26 -6.37 1.69 18.65
N ARG A 27 -5.73 2.83 18.57
CA ARG A 27 -4.62 3.10 17.63
C ARG A 27 -3.46 2.11 17.76
N GLU A 28 -3.14 1.69 18.97
CA GLU A 28 -2.09 0.70 19.25
C GLU A 28 -2.37 -0.64 18.57
N ARG A 29 -3.62 -1.12 18.63
CA ARG A 29 -4.04 -2.37 17.98
C ARG A 29 -4.03 -2.25 16.46
N VAL A 30 -4.44 -1.10 15.93
CA VAL A 30 -4.35 -0.82 14.48
C VAL A 30 -2.90 -0.81 14.04
N TRP A 31 -2.02 -0.17 14.81
CA TRP A 31 -0.58 -0.14 14.56
C TRP A 31 0.05 -1.53 14.54
N GLU A 32 -0.29 -2.36 15.52
CA GLU A 32 0.17 -3.76 15.58
C GLU A 32 -0.27 -4.55 14.34
N TRP A 33 -1.52 -4.39 13.91
CA TRP A 33 -2.03 -5.04 12.70
C TRP A 33 -1.27 -4.64 11.44
N ILE A 34 -1.11 -3.34 11.19
CA ILE A 34 -0.53 -2.85 9.94
C ILE A 34 0.98 -3.08 9.83
N THR A 35 1.66 -3.34 10.95
CA THR A 35 3.10 -3.65 10.99
C THR A 35 3.41 -5.14 11.13
N SER A 36 2.41 -5.97 11.42
CA SER A 36 2.54 -7.42 11.54
C SER A 36 2.54 -8.09 10.17
N VAL A 37 3.40 -9.09 9.97
CA VAL A 37 3.40 -9.94 8.77
C VAL A 37 2.19 -10.88 8.70
N ASP A 38 1.44 -11.03 9.79
CA ASP A 38 0.18 -11.75 9.81
C ASP A 38 -1.01 -10.83 9.46
N GLY A 39 -0.92 -9.55 9.77
CA GLY A 39 -2.00 -8.57 9.57
C GLY A 39 -2.00 -7.98 8.16
N PHE A 40 -0.96 -7.21 7.80
CA PHE A 40 -0.98 -6.46 6.55
C PHE A 40 -1.14 -7.31 5.27
N PRO A 41 -0.63 -8.56 5.16
CA PRO A 41 -0.86 -9.38 3.97
C PRO A 41 -2.32 -9.81 3.83
N ARG A 42 -3.06 -9.94 4.93
CA ARG A 42 -4.50 -10.28 4.91
C ARG A 42 -5.35 -9.18 4.29
N GLU A 43 -4.90 -7.93 4.36
CA GLU A 43 -5.59 -6.81 3.71
C GLU A 43 -5.66 -6.98 2.18
N PHE A 44 -4.69 -7.68 1.59
CA PHE A 44 -4.62 -7.91 0.15
C PHE A 44 -5.34 -9.18 -0.32
N TRP A 45 -5.45 -10.19 0.56
CA TRP A 45 -6.04 -11.47 0.19
C TRP A 45 -7.57 -11.38 -0.01
N PRO A 46 -8.17 -12.03 -1.03
CA PRO A 46 -7.60 -12.95 -2.01
C PRO A 46 -7.11 -12.30 -3.31
N ILE A 47 -7.19 -10.98 -3.45
CA ILE A 47 -6.85 -10.29 -4.70
C ILE A 47 -5.35 -10.37 -4.97
N LEU A 48 -4.54 -10.06 -3.96
CA LEU A 48 -3.09 -10.09 -4.05
C LEU A 48 -2.48 -10.88 -2.89
N ARG A 49 -1.31 -11.42 -3.16
CA ARG A 49 -0.41 -11.97 -2.15
C ARG A 49 0.98 -11.37 -2.32
N MET A 50 1.55 -10.88 -1.24
CA MET A 50 2.93 -10.41 -1.20
C MET A 50 3.80 -11.47 -0.53
N THR A 51 4.95 -11.78 -1.13
CA THR A 51 5.94 -12.64 -0.50
C THR A 51 6.73 -11.86 0.54
N VAL A 52 6.87 -12.41 1.73
CA VAL A 52 7.68 -11.83 2.80
C VAL A 52 8.79 -12.82 3.16
N PRO A 53 10.04 -12.37 3.34
CA PRO A 53 11.12 -13.25 3.79
C PRO A 53 10.77 -13.92 5.13
N ARG A 54 11.04 -15.23 5.27
CA ARG A 54 10.60 -16.03 6.44
C ARG A 54 11.16 -15.56 7.78
N HIS A 55 12.30 -14.88 7.78
CA HIS A 55 12.91 -14.34 9.00
C HIS A 55 12.28 -13.03 9.49
N ILE A 56 11.39 -12.42 8.69
CA ILE A 56 10.70 -11.18 9.04
C ILE A 56 9.35 -11.56 9.66
N THR A 57 9.19 -11.26 10.94
CA THR A 57 7.95 -11.51 11.68
C THR A 57 7.18 -10.22 11.96
N ASN A 58 7.89 -9.10 12.06
CA ASN A 58 7.29 -7.79 12.27
C ASN A 58 8.12 -6.70 11.57
N LEU A 59 7.46 -5.79 10.89
CA LEU A 59 8.13 -4.66 10.22
C LEU A 59 8.76 -3.67 11.21
N ARG A 60 8.25 -3.62 12.45
CA ARG A 60 8.79 -2.77 13.52
C ARG A 60 10.17 -3.19 14.00
N ASP A 61 10.49 -4.48 13.85
CA ASP A 61 11.74 -5.07 14.33
C ASP A 61 12.87 -4.98 13.31
N LEU A 62 12.58 -4.43 12.12
CA LEU A 62 13.58 -4.23 11.07
C LEU A 62 14.35 -2.94 11.32
N ASP A 63 15.66 -3.00 11.05
CA ASP A 63 16.51 -1.82 11.03
C ASP A 63 16.04 -0.86 9.94
N PHE A 64 15.37 0.20 10.35
CA PHE A 64 14.83 1.21 9.44
C PHE A 64 15.87 2.27 9.15
N GLU A 65 16.25 2.40 7.88
CA GLU A 65 17.00 3.53 7.35
C GLU A 65 16.16 4.19 6.25
N PRO A 66 15.88 5.50 6.35
CA PRO A 66 15.09 6.21 5.34
C PRO A 66 15.65 6.03 3.92
N GLY A 67 14.80 5.58 2.99
CA GLY A 67 15.17 5.41 1.59
C GLY A 67 15.96 4.14 1.27
N LYS A 68 16.27 3.28 2.25
CA LYS A 68 16.87 1.97 2.00
C LYS A 68 15.80 0.88 1.94
N PRO A 69 15.85 -0.05 0.96
CA PRO A 69 14.93 -1.18 0.91
C PRO A 69 15.03 -2.06 2.15
N LEU A 70 13.91 -2.36 2.78
CA LEU A 70 13.81 -3.30 3.90
C LEU A 70 13.89 -4.74 3.41
N PHE A 71 13.17 -5.07 2.36
CA PHE A 71 13.20 -6.35 1.67
C PHE A 71 12.55 -6.27 0.29
N SER A 72 12.73 -7.32 -0.51
CA SER A 72 12.07 -7.48 -1.81
C SER A 72 10.88 -8.42 -1.71
N SER A 73 9.82 -8.11 -2.42
CA SER A 73 8.57 -8.87 -2.46
C SER A 73 8.08 -9.08 -3.89
N TRP A 74 7.66 -10.30 -4.21
CA TRP A 74 6.84 -10.56 -5.38
C TRP A 74 5.37 -10.29 -5.04
N VAL A 75 4.69 -9.58 -5.93
CA VAL A 75 3.24 -9.37 -5.85
C VAL A 75 2.56 -10.36 -6.78
N LEU A 76 1.78 -11.24 -6.21
CA LEU A 76 1.12 -12.34 -6.91
C LEU A 76 -0.39 -12.06 -7.00
N LEU A 77 -0.92 -11.98 -8.21
CA LEU A 77 -2.37 -11.90 -8.45
C LEU A 77 -3.01 -13.24 -8.08
N PHE A 78 -4.04 -13.20 -7.24
CA PHE A 78 -4.72 -14.38 -6.66
C PHE A 78 -3.77 -15.39 -6.00
N GLY A 79 -2.61 -14.91 -5.54
CA GLY A 79 -1.62 -15.72 -4.87
C GLY A 79 -0.75 -16.62 -5.76
N VAL A 80 -0.93 -16.57 -7.08
CA VAL A 80 -0.27 -17.50 -8.03
C VAL A 80 0.44 -16.81 -9.20
N LEU A 81 -0.12 -15.74 -9.77
CA LEU A 81 0.44 -15.08 -10.96
C LEU A 81 1.31 -13.88 -10.56
N PRO A 82 2.64 -13.93 -10.76
CA PRO A 82 3.49 -12.78 -10.47
C PRO A 82 3.19 -11.63 -11.45
N ILE A 83 2.77 -10.49 -10.91
CA ILE A 83 2.42 -9.30 -11.69
C ILE A 83 3.33 -8.11 -11.41
N ASP A 84 4.03 -8.11 -10.28
CA ASP A 84 4.96 -7.04 -9.93
C ASP A 84 6.05 -7.55 -8.98
N HIS A 85 7.14 -6.81 -8.90
CA HIS A 85 8.21 -7.01 -7.94
C HIS A 85 8.47 -5.70 -7.22
N TRP A 86 8.42 -5.73 -5.90
CA TRP A 86 8.53 -4.58 -5.01
C TRP A 86 9.78 -4.64 -4.16
N LYS A 87 10.49 -3.53 -4.10
CA LYS A 87 11.54 -3.31 -3.09
C LYS A 87 10.96 -2.40 -2.03
N LEU A 88 10.39 -2.99 -0.97
CA LEU A 88 9.73 -2.22 0.09
C LEU A 88 10.71 -1.24 0.72
N THR A 89 10.44 0.04 0.54
CA THR A 89 11.31 1.13 0.97
C THR A 89 10.49 2.16 1.73
N LEU A 90 10.79 2.35 3.00
CA LEU A 90 10.18 3.39 3.80
C LEU A 90 11.02 4.64 3.80
N VAL A 91 10.38 5.80 3.64
CA VAL A 91 11.00 7.12 3.75
C VAL A 91 10.81 7.68 5.15
N ARG A 92 9.68 7.34 5.78
CA ARG A 92 9.33 7.75 7.15
C ARG A 92 8.60 6.60 7.84
N LEU A 93 8.91 6.40 9.11
CA LEU A 93 8.21 5.47 9.99
C LEU A 93 8.07 6.13 11.36
N GLU A 94 6.84 6.41 11.77
CA GLU A 94 6.50 7.01 13.05
C GLU A 94 5.63 6.05 13.85
N ALA A 95 6.18 5.48 14.90
CA ALA A 95 5.51 4.47 15.72
C ALA A 95 4.13 4.97 16.20
N GLY A 96 3.09 4.18 15.96
CA GLY A 96 1.72 4.49 16.34
C GLY A 96 1.05 5.61 15.53
N THR A 97 1.74 6.25 14.59
CA THR A 97 1.22 7.38 13.79
C THR A 97 1.10 7.02 12.32
N GLY A 98 2.09 6.32 11.76
CA GLY A 98 2.02 5.93 10.37
C GLY A 98 3.38 5.77 9.70
N PHE A 99 3.33 5.67 8.36
CA PHE A 99 4.52 5.53 7.54
C PHE A 99 4.36 6.23 6.19
N LEU A 100 5.47 6.52 5.56
CA LEU A 100 5.56 6.90 4.17
C LEU A 100 6.45 5.91 3.44
N GLU A 101 5.87 5.22 2.48
CA GLU A 101 6.54 4.30 1.57
C GLU A 101 6.78 4.99 0.23
N GLN A 102 7.97 4.81 -0.33
CA GLN A 102 8.29 5.14 -1.71
C GLN A 102 9.16 4.03 -2.28
N SER A 103 8.50 3.01 -2.81
CA SER A 103 9.12 1.76 -3.22
C SER A 103 9.37 1.70 -4.73
N PRO A 104 10.57 1.30 -5.19
CA PRO A 104 10.77 0.89 -6.57
C PRO A 104 9.93 -0.35 -6.89
N THR A 105 9.19 -0.29 -8.00
CA THR A 105 8.40 -1.41 -8.52
C THR A 105 8.63 -1.60 -10.02
N LEU A 106 8.31 -2.77 -10.57
CA LEU A 106 8.42 -3.02 -12.00
C LEU A 106 7.28 -2.36 -12.78
N SER A 107 6.08 -2.33 -12.22
CA SER A 107 4.88 -1.84 -12.92
C SER A 107 4.72 -0.33 -12.89
N MET A 108 5.35 0.36 -11.93
CA MET A 108 5.20 1.80 -11.72
C MET A 108 6.53 2.54 -11.93
N ARG A 109 6.46 3.77 -12.43
CA ARG A 109 7.59 4.72 -12.44
C ARG A 109 7.74 5.38 -11.08
N LEU A 110 6.60 5.66 -10.44
CA LEU A 110 6.49 6.16 -9.08
C LEU A 110 5.46 5.34 -8.35
N TRP A 111 5.80 4.91 -7.14
CA TRP A 111 4.86 4.38 -6.17
C TRP A 111 5.14 5.04 -4.82
N ARG A 112 4.17 5.77 -4.32
CA ARG A 112 4.21 6.43 -3.02
C ARG A 112 2.92 6.13 -2.27
N HIS A 113 3.05 5.60 -1.07
CA HIS A 113 1.94 5.28 -0.20
C HIS A 113 2.20 5.86 1.19
N GLU A 114 1.35 6.76 1.61
CA GLU A 114 1.34 7.31 2.95
C GLU A 114 0.15 6.73 3.71
N ARG A 115 0.41 6.12 4.84
CA ARG A 115 -0.63 5.65 5.77
C ARG A 115 -0.50 6.41 7.07
N THR A 116 -1.59 6.99 7.56
CA THR A 116 -1.64 7.73 8.82
C THR A 116 -2.77 7.24 9.71
N LEU A 117 -2.51 7.26 11.02
CA LEU A 117 -3.45 6.94 12.06
C LEU A 117 -3.70 8.17 12.92
N SER A 118 -4.94 8.46 13.21
CA SER A 118 -5.34 9.53 14.14
C SER A 118 -6.40 9.02 15.11
N ASP A 119 -6.39 9.57 16.32
CA ASP A 119 -7.40 9.22 17.31
C ASP A 119 -8.77 9.81 16.92
N HIS A 120 -9.80 9.03 17.16
CA HIS A 120 -11.19 9.42 16.98
C HIS A 120 -12.00 8.98 18.20
N ALA A 121 -13.10 9.67 18.51
CA ALA A 121 -13.98 9.28 19.59
C ALA A 121 -14.46 7.81 19.41
N GLY A 122 -13.96 6.90 20.25
CA GLY A 122 -14.29 5.48 20.20
C GLY A 122 -13.41 4.63 19.28
N GLY A 123 -12.26 5.14 18.80
CA GLY A 123 -11.35 4.34 17.97
C GLY A 123 -10.32 5.13 17.20
N THR A 124 -10.06 4.70 15.97
CA THR A 124 -8.97 5.22 15.11
C THR A 124 -9.49 5.54 13.73
N ILE A 125 -9.06 6.67 13.16
CA ILE A 125 -9.19 6.94 11.73
C ILE A 125 -7.86 6.52 11.06
N LEU A 126 -7.97 5.64 10.06
CA LEU A 126 -6.87 5.22 9.20
C LEU A 126 -7.07 5.85 7.82
N THR A 127 -6.07 6.58 7.36
CA THR A 127 -6.07 7.22 6.05
C THR A 127 -4.91 6.72 5.21
N ASP A 128 -5.21 6.27 3.99
CA ASP A 128 -4.24 5.92 2.96
C ASP A 128 -4.26 6.97 1.86
N ARG A 129 -3.10 7.55 1.54
CA ARG A 129 -2.89 8.43 0.40
C ARG A 129 -1.90 7.79 -0.55
N LEU A 130 -2.32 7.64 -1.80
CA LEU A 130 -1.54 7.03 -2.87
C LEU A 130 -1.21 8.07 -3.92
N THR A 131 0.05 8.06 -4.36
CA THR A 131 0.50 8.77 -5.55
C THR A 131 1.31 7.81 -6.40
N PHE A 132 0.88 7.55 -7.63
CA PHE A 132 1.58 6.61 -8.49
C PHE A 132 1.54 7.00 -9.96
N GLU A 133 2.55 6.55 -10.69
CA GLU A 133 2.70 6.72 -12.13
C GLU A 133 2.89 5.34 -12.77
N PRO A 134 1.85 4.75 -13.37
CA PRO A 134 1.99 3.46 -14.05
C PRO A 134 2.88 3.58 -15.29
N ARG A 135 3.61 2.51 -15.61
CA ARG A 135 4.35 2.41 -16.87
C ARG A 135 3.46 2.17 -18.07
N LEU A 136 2.31 1.54 -17.84
CA LEU A 136 1.34 1.17 -18.87
C LEU A 136 -0.08 1.48 -18.40
N ALA A 137 -0.99 1.80 -19.35
CA ALA A 137 -2.45 1.83 -19.19
C ALA A 137 -2.93 2.46 -17.86
N THR A 138 -2.71 3.76 -17.68
CA THR A 138 -3.10 4.50 -16.46
C THR A 138 -4.57 4.25 -16.02
N PRO A 139 -5.58 4.22 -16.90
CA PRO A 139 -6.96 3.95 -16.47
C PRO A 139 -7.14 2.56 -15.85
N LEU A 140 -6.49 1.54 -16.41
CA LEU A 140 -6.53 0.17 -15.89
C LEU A 140 -5.81 0.06 -14.55
N ALA A 141 -4.63 0.64 -14.43
CA ALA A 141 -3.87 0.67 -13.19
C ALA A 141 -4.64 1.41 -12.09
N ARG A 142 -5.24 2.57 -12.40
CA ARG A 142 -6.09 3.31 -11.47
C ARG A 142 -7.27 2.48 -10.98
N TRP A 143 -8.00 1.82 -11.88
CA TRP A 143 -9.11 0.95 -11.53
C TRP A 143 -8.66 -0.21 -10.63
N PHE A 144 -7.57 -0.87 -11.00
CA PHE A 144 -7.04 -2.01 -10.25
C PHE A 144 -6.60 -1.61 -8.82
N ILE A 145 -5.78 -0.56 -8.71
CA ILE A 145 -5.31 -0.06 -7.40
C ILE A 145 -6.49 0.43 -6.55
N HIS A 146 -7.45 1.14 -7.13
CA HIS A 146 -8.67 1.52 -6.43
C HIS A 146 -9.41 0.30 -5.86
N THR A 147 -9.61 -0.74 -6.67
CA THR A 147 -10.28 -1.98 -6.25
C THR A 147 -9.55 -2.67 -5.11
N VAL A 148 -8.22 -2.77 -5.20
CA VAL A 148 -7.38 -3.35 -4.14
C VAL A 148 -7.53 -2.57 -2.84
N PHE A 149 -7.48 -1.23 -2.87
CA PHE A 149 -7.56 -0.43 -1.65
C PHE A 149 -8.97 -0.37 -1.05
N VAL A 150 -10.02 -0.37 -1.87
CA VAL A 150 -11.40 -0.55 -1.37
C VAL A 150 -11.53 -1.88 -0.61
N HIS A 151 -10.97 -2.96 -1.16
CA HIS A 151 -10.94 -4.27 -0.50
C HIS A 151 -10.14 -4.23 0.80
N ARG A 152 -8.93 -3.64 0.80
CA ARG A 152 -8.08 -3.49 2.00
C ARG A 152 -8.84 -2.80 3.13
N HIS A 153 -9.50 -1.68 2.83
CA HIS A 153 -10.29 -0.93 3.81
C HIS A 153 -11.51 -1.71 4.32
N ALA A 154 -12.13 -2.55 3.47
CA ALA A 154 -13.19 -3.46 3.91
C ALA A 154 -12.67 -4.53 4.88
N VAL A 155 -11.49 -5.09 4.63
CA VAL A 155 -10.82 -6.05 5.53
C VAL A 155 -10.46 -5.40 6.86
N LEU A 156 -9.88 -4.20 6.84
CA LEU A 156 -9.55 -3.43 8.05
C LEU A 156 -10.79 -3.21 8.92
N ARG A 157 -11.89 -2.73 8.34
CA ARG A 157 -13.14 -2.53 9.09
C ARG A 157 -13.71 -3.83 9.66
N ARG A 158 -13.55 -4.96 8.98
CA ARG A 158 -14.04 -6.26 9.45
C ARG A 158 -13.25 -6.80 10.63
N HIS A 159 -11.93 -6.57 10.69
CA HIS A 159 -11.06 -7.15 11.71
C HIS A 159 -10.76 -6.18 12.87
N LEU A 160 -10.93 -4.89 12.65
CA LEU A 160 -10.60 -3.82 13.60
C LEU A 160 -11.84 -2.96 13.98
N ALA A 161 -13.01 -3.50 13.72
CA ALA A 161 -14.27 -2.91 14.19
C ALA A 161 -14.45 -3.13 15.68
#